data_8f9974546192493f3518635a5e8314eb
#
_entry.id   8f9974546192493f3518635a5e8314eb
#
_cell.length_a   1.000
_cell.length_b   1.000
_cell.length_c   1.000
_cell.angle_alpha   90.00
_cell.angle_beta   90.00
_cell.angle_gamma   90.00
#
_symmetry.space_group_name_H-M   'P 1'
#
loop_
_entity.id
_entity.type
_entity.pdbx_description
1 polymer ?
#
loop_
_entity_poly.entity_id
_entity_poly.type
_entity_poly.pdbx_seq_one_letter_code
_entity_poly.pdbx_strand_id
1 'polypeptide(L)'
;MRNISRRSFNKTLSKGIGGVTLLGGMPFACAISGENQEKKKLGVALVGLGSYSTYQLAPSLADCELCYLAGIVTGTPEKEKIWQDKYNIPDTNIYNYENFDNIASNDSIDIVYVVLPNSMHADFSIRAAKAGKHVICEKPMAVSVEECDAIIDACKKANVKLSVGYRLHSEPYTQEIKRIVAEKVFGNVQYISAEAAYRSGGNPDQWRLNKALSGGGALMNMGVYAIQSAIYGTGENPISVTAQEFSSRPEYFKDTDETITAQFEFSSGAFGNIMTSHNTNVNRMYASCDKGWYELNPASSYGPLAGTTSSGDLSFPHERQQKLQMDDFARHILSNTPNIAPGEMGKRDMIIVEAIYESIEKGNSKIQLNLGTLGL
;
A
#
# COMPACT_ATOMS: atom_id res chain seq x y z
N MET A 1 -7.15 -35.50 -26.54
CA MET A 1 -6.13 -35.30 -25.48
C MET A 1 -6.60 -36.04 -24.22
N ARG A 2 -5.85 -36.99 -23.69
CA ARG A 2 -6.32 -37.87 -22.59
C ARG A 2 -6.10 -37.19 -21.25
N ASN A 3 -7.17 -37.05 -20.47
CA ASN A 3 -7.13 -36.57 -19.09
C ASN A 3 -6.40 -37.61 -18.20
N ILE A 4 -5.30 -37.17 -17.59
CA ILE A 4 -4.60 -37.98 -16.56
C ILE A 4 -5.14 -37.56 -15.21
N SER A 5 -5.85 -38.45 -14.50
CA SER A 5 -6.39 -38.16 -13.19
C SER A 5 -5.33 -38.29 -12.08
N ARG A 6 -5.49 -37.54 -11.00
CA ARG A 6 -4.61 -37.54 -9.81
C ARG A 6 -4.36 -38.95 -9.21
N ARG A 7 -5.18 -39.90 -9.53
CA ARG A 7 -5.09 -41.27 -9.02
C ARG A 7 -4.03 -42.13 -9.74
N SER A 8 -3.59 -41.75 -10.95
CA SER A 8 -2.55 -42.45 -11.71
C SER A 8 -1.13 -42.04 -11.34
N PHE A 9 -0.95 -40.85 -10.78
CA PHE A 9 0.37 -40.34 -10.37
C PHE A 9 0.92 -41.04 -9.12
N ASN A 10 0.05 -41.45 -8.19
CA ASN A 10 0.47 -42.09 -6.94
C ASN A 10 0.78 -43.60 -7.08
N LYS A 11 0.52 -44.24 -8.23
CA LYS A 11 0.83 -45.67 -8.43
C LYS A 11 2.21 -45.96 -9.00
N THR A 12 2.95 -44.93 -9.45
CA THR A 12 4.27 -45.11 -10.06
C THR A 12 5.44 -44.98 -9.06
N LEU A 13 5.18 -44.52 -7.83
CA LEU A 13 6.21 -44.35 -6.78
C LEU A 13 6.42 -45.59 -5.87
N SER A 14 5.69 -46.66 -6.06
CA SER A 14 5.74 -47.84 -5.15
C SER A 14 6.40 -49.10 -5.72
N LYS A 15 7.16 -48.99 -6.80
CA LYS A 15 7.92 -50.16 -7.34
C LYS A 15 9.38 -49.78 -7.58
N GLY A 16 10.21 -50.00 -6.58
CA GLY A 16 11.66 -49.92 -6.75
C GLY A 16 12.41 -49.76 -5.46
N ILE A 17 12.39 -50.74 -4.56
CA ILE A 17 13.52 -51.05 -3.66
C ILE A 17 13.31 -52.52 -3.22
N GLY A 18 14.16 -53.39 -3.77
CA GLY A 18 14.35 -54.76 -3.35
C GLY A 18 15.81 -55.03 -3.15
N GLY A 19 16.19 -55.30 -1.92
CA GLY A 19 17.31 -56.16 -1.55
C GLY A 19 18.70 -55.57 -1.43
N VAL A 20 19.20 -55.48 -0.19
CA VAL A 20 20.39 -56.18 0.31
C VAL A 20 20.39 -56.14 1.84
N THR A 21 20.59 -57.29 2.46
CA THR A 21 20.58 -57.56 3.89
C THR A 21 21.94 -57.42 4.55
N LEU A 22 21.90 -57.14 5.89
CA LEU A 22 22.82 -57.49 6.98
C LEU A 22 24.02 -56.57 7.27
N LEU A 23 24.01 -55.90 8.39
CA LEU A 23 24.65 -56.20 9.68
C LEU A 23 24.73 -54.92 10.56
N GLY A 24 24.43 -55.05 11.84
CA GLY A 24 24.91 -54.16 12.87
C GLY A 24 23.88 -53.21 13.47
N GLY A 25 23.28 -53.57 14.57
CA GLY A 25 22.25 -52.81 15.29
C GLY A 25 22.75 -51.55 15.93
N MET A 26 21.89 -50.54 15.85
CA MET A 26 21.57 -49.56 16.87
C MET A 26 20.24 -48.90 16.46
N PRO A 27 19.28 -48.74 17.35
CA PRO A 27 18.05 -48.06 17.01
C PRO A 27 18.32 -46.55 16.95
N PHE A 28 18.51 -46.03 15.75
CA PHE A 28 18.29 -44.58 15.53
C PHE A 28 16.80 -44.34 15.62
N ALA A 29 16.34 -43.99 16.82
CA ALA A 29 15.07 -43.32 17.00
C ALA A 29 15.20 -41.97 16.33
N CYS A 30 14.83 -41.86 15.03
CA CYS A 30 14.48 -40.59 14.44
C CYS A 30 13.23 -40.10 15.18
N ALA A 31 13.46 -39.36 16.26
CA ALA A 31 12.45 -38.46 16.81
C ALA A 31 12.14 -37.43 15.71
N ILE A 32 11.06 -37.68 14.97
CA ILE A 32 10.38 -36.62 14.23
C ILE A 32 9.73 -35.76 15.32
N SER A 33 10.51 -34.93 15.94
CA SER A 33 9.98 -33.76 16.65
C SER A 33 9.43 -32.81 15.58
N GLY A 34 8.19 -33.08 15.20
CA GLY A 34 7.36 -32.06 14.58
C GLY A 34 7.10 -30.99 15.63
N GLU A 35 8.11 -30.16 15.90
CA GLU A 35 7.85 -28.87 16.49
C GLU A 35 6.96 -28.13 15.50
N ASN A 36 5.69 -28.00 15.86
CA ASN A 36 4.85 -26.92 15.39
C ASN A 36 5.57 -25.65 15.84
N GLN A 37 6.54 -25.15 15.08
CA GLN A 37 7.01 -23.80 15.23
C GLN A 37 5.79 -22.93 14.99
N GLU A 38 5.18 -22.44 16.09
CA GLU A 38 4.23 -21.34 16.00
C GLU A 38 4.90 -20.29 15.11
N LYS A 39 4.26 -20.00 13.96
CA LYS A 39 4.77 -18.98 13.04
C LYS A 39 4.97 -17.69 13.85
N LYS A 40 6.20 -17.24 13.99
CA LYS A 40 6.52 -16.00 14.73
C LYS A 40 5.72 -14.85 14.12
N LYS A 41 4.77 -14.30 14.89
CA LYS A 41 4.07 -13.07 14.52
C LYS A 41 4.96 -11.87 14.82
N LEU A 42 4.96 -10.89 13.93
CA LEU A 42 5.71 -9.64 14.08
C LEU A 42 4.88 -8.62 14.85
N GLY A 43 5.49 -7.99 15.85
CA GLY A 43 4.87 -6.94 16.64
C GLY A 43 4.86 -5.62 15.88
N VAL A 44 3.69 -5.00 15.76
CA VAL A 44 3.48 -3.71 15.10
C VAL A 44 3.21 -2.63 16.14
N ALA A 45 3.95 -1.53 16.09
CA ALA A 45 3.62 -0.30 16.80
C ALA A 45 2.93 0.69 15.85
N LEU A 46 1.72 1.15 16.20
CA LEU A 46 1.01 2.19 15.45
C LEU A 46 1.44 3.57 15.93
N VAL A 47 1.96 4.41 15.03
CA VAL A 47 2.34 5.79 15.31
C VAL A 47 1.27 6.73 14.77
N GLY A 48 0.53 7.37 15.68
CA GLY A 48 -0.64 8.17 15.35
C GLY A 48 -1.94 7.38 15.49
N LEU A 49 -2.75 7.76 16.47
CA LEU A 49 -4.02 7.10 16.83
C LEU A 49 -5.22 7.89 16.34
N GLY A 50 -5.23 8.19 15.02
CA GLY A 50 -6.34 8.83 14.34
C GLY A 50 -7.46 7.85 13.95
N SER A 51 -8.44 8.35 13.16
CA SER A 51 -9.58 7.53 12.71
C SER A 51 -9.12 6.29 11.91
N TYR A 52 -8.10 6.41 11.08
CA TYR A 52 -7.61 5.30 10.28
C TYR A 52 -7.02 4.18 11.16
N SER A 53 -6.17 4.53 12.12
CA SER A 53 -5.65 3.57 13.10
C SER A 53 -6.78 2.91 13.90
N THR A 54 -7.77 3.71 14.34
CA THR A 54 -8.86 3.25 15.21
C THR A 54 -9.84 2.33 14.50
N TYR A 55 -10.23 2.66 13.26
CA TYR A 55 -11.34 1.99 12.56
C TYR A 55 -10.88 1.02 11.48
N GLN A 56 -9.62 1.12 11.03
CA GLN A 56 -9.11 0.27 9.95
C GLN A 56 -7.91 -0.59 10.40
N LEU A 57 -6.85 0.00 10.94
CA LEU A 57 -5.61 -0.74 11.21
C LEU A 57 -5.70 -1.64 12.43
N ALA A 58 -6.13 -1.14 13.59
CA ALA A 58 -6.18 -1.93 14.81
C ALA A 58 -7.17 -3.11 14.69
N PRO A 59 -8.38 -2.97 14.12
CA PRO A 59 -9.23 -4.13 13.83
C PRO A 59 -8.60 -5.12 12.86
N SER A 60 -7.86 -4.64 11.85
CA SER A 60 -7.19 -5.51 10.87
C SER A 60 -6.01 -6.27 11.48
N LEU A 61 -5.27 -5.65 12.43
CA LEU A 61 -4.21 -6.33 13.17
C LEU A 61 -4.73 -7.50 14.01
N ALA A 62 -5.95 -7.41 14.52
CA ALA A 62 -6.58 -8.53 15.24
C ALA A 62 -6.85 -9.73 14.31
N ASP A 63 -7.07 -9.49 13.01
CA ASP A 63 -7.34 -10.51 12.00
C ASP A 63 -6.06 -11.01 11.29
N CYS A 64 -4.89 -10.35 11.48
CA CYS A 64 -3.63 -10.71 10.84
C CYS A 64 -3.12 -12.09 11.27
N GLU A 65 -2.57 -12.82 10.31
CA GLU A 65 -1.95 -14.12 10.54
C GLU A 65 -0.49 -14.00 11.00
N LEU A 66 0.22 -12.96 10.52
CA LEU A 66 1.67 -12.77 10.72
C LEU A 66 2.02 -11.53 11.52
N CYS A 67 1.03 -10.70 11.89
CA CYS A 67 1.21 -9.48 12.68
C CYS A 67 0.31 -9.46 13.91
N TYR A 68 0.66 -8.63 14.89
CA TYR A 68 -0.21 -8.26 16.01
C TYR A 68 0.10 -6.84 16.47
N LEU A 69 -0.86 -6.20 17.14
CA LEU A 69 -0.66 -4.88 17.73
C LEU A 69 0.18 -5.03 19.00
N ALA A 70 1.44 -4.63 18.94
CA ALA A 70 2.39 -4.73 20.02
C ALA A 70 2.53 -3.44 20.82
N GLY A 71 2.38 -2.28 20.19
CA GLY A 71 2.60 -0.99 20.84
C GLY A 71 1.90 0.16 20.14
N ILE A 72 1.91 1.31 20.80
CA ILE A 72 1.32 2.55 20.32
C ILE A 72 2.23 3.74 20.58
N VAL A 73 2.12 4.74 19.70
CA VAL A 73 2.79 6.04 19.84
C VAL A 73 1.76 7.14 19.58
N THR A 74 1.56 8.04 20.54
CA THR A 74 0.58 9.13 20.40
C THR A 74 1.06 10.41 21.09
N GLY A 75 0.74 11.56 20.49
CA GLY A 75 0.89 12.87 21.14
C GLY A 75 -0.33 13.30 21.96
N THR A 76 -1.30 12.38 22.20
CA THR A 76 -2.55 12.67 22.91
C THR A 76 -2.65 11.72 24.11
N PRO A 77 -2.28 12.16 25.31
CA PRO A 77 -2.20 11.29 26.51
C PRO A 77 -3.52 10.57 26.83
N GLU A 78 -4.67 11.21 26.58
CA GLU A 78 -5.98 10.60 26.84
C GLU A 78 -6.22 9.33 26.00
N LYS A 79 -5.58 9.21 24.86
CA LYS A 79 -5.67 8.02 24.00
C LYS A 79 -4.84 6.86 24.53
N GLU A 80 -3.77 7.11 25.27
CA GLU A 80 -2.89 6.05 25.80
C GLU A 80 -3.70 5.06 26.62
N LYS A 81 -4.41 5.56 27.64
CA LYS A 81 -5.23 4.72 28.53
C LYS A 81 -6.34 3.98 27.78
N ILE A 82 -7.03 4.67 26.87
CA ILE A 82 -8.12 4.07 26.08
C ILE A 82 -7.60 2.89 25.24
N TRP A 83 -6.47 3.07 24.59
CA TRP A 83 -5.89 2.03 23.73
C TRP A 83 -5.26 0.90 24.54
N GLN A 84 -4.59 1.23 25.64
CA GLN A 84 -4.03 0.27 26.58
C GLN A 84 -5.10 -0.69 27.10
N ASP A 85 -6.20 -0.15 27.63
CA ASP A 85 -7.28 -0.97 28.19
C ASP A 85 -8.00 -1.79 27.10
N LYS A 86 -8.19 -1.21 25.92
CA LYS A 86 -8.90 -1.87 24.84
C LYS A 86 -8.13 -3.03 24.19
N TYR A 87 -6.82 -2.88 24.08
CA TYR A 87 -5.97 -3.83 23.33
C TYR A 87 -4.97 -4.58 24.23
N ASN A 88 -5.03 -4.40 25.53
CA ASN A 88 -4.12 -5.00 26.52
C ASN A 88 -2.63 -4.72 26.21
N ILE A 89 -2.31 -3.47 25.87
CA ILE A 89 -0.94 -3.06 25.53
C ILE A 89 -0.14 -2.87 26.83
N PRO A 90 1.04 -3.51 26.97
CA PRO A 90 1.90 -3.30 28.15
C PRO A 90 2.35 -1.84 28.26
N ASP A 91 2.50 -1.34 29.50
CA ASP A 91 3.00 0.03 29.75
C ASP A 91 4.34 0.31 29.06
N THR A 92 5.20 -0.69 28.97
CA THR A 92 6.51 -0.62 28.29
C THR A 92 6.41 -0.43 26.77
N ASN A 93 5.24 -0.59 26.19
CA ASN A 93 4.98 -0.51 24.75
C ASN A 93 4.15 0.73 24.38
N ILE A 94 4.02 1.68 25.31
CA ILE A 94 3.31 2.94 25.11
C ILE A 94 4.34 4.06 25.05
N TYR A 95 4.30 4.81 23.94
CA TYR A 95 5.24 5.88 23.66
C TYR A 95 4.49 7.16 23.26
N ASN A 96 5.18 8.28 23.41
CA ASN A 96 4.79 9.57 22.84
C ASN A 96 5.82 10.01 21.78
N TYR A 97 5.62 11.18 21.17
CA TYR A 97 6.52 11.67 20.13
C TYR A 97 7.92 12.05 20.63
N GLU A 98 8.05 12.38 21.94
CA GLU A 98 9.32 12.78 22.55
C GLU A 98 10.19 11.56 22.88
N ASN A 99 9.59 10.51 23.46
CA ASN A 99 10.30 9.30 23.86
C ASN A 99 10.27 8.18 22.81
N PHE A 100 9.80 8.48 21.59
CA PHE A 100 9.65 7.52 20.49
C PHE A 100 10.93 6.68 20.24
N ASP A 101 12.10 7.30 20.32
CA ASP A 101 13.36 6.63 19.99
C ASP A 101 13.72 5.51 20.98
N ASN A 102 13.10 5.47 22.16
CA ASN A 102 13.24 4.36 23.12
C ASN A 102 12.69 3.03 22.58
N ILE A 103 11.91 3.06 21.50
CA ILE A 103 11.40 1.87 20.79
C ILE A 103 12.56 0.97 20.30
N ALA A 104 13.76 1.52 20.13
CA ALA A 104 14.96 0.79 19.72
C ALA A 104 15.29 -0.39 20.64
N SER A 105 15.06 -0.25 21.92
CA SER A 105 15.33 -1.28 22.94
C SER A 105 14.18 -2.25 23.20
N ASN A 106 13.07 -2.15 22.43
CA ASN A 106 11.90 -2.99 22.65
C ASN A 106 11.83 -4.13 21.63
N ASP A 107 12.20 -5.34 22.05
CA ASP A 107 12.23 -6.54 21.23
C ASP A 107 10.83 -7.07 20.85
N SER A 108 9.75 -6.60 21.49
CA SER A 108 8.38 -6.98 21.13
C SER A 108 7.84 -6.21 19.93
N ILE A 109 8.56 -5.18 19.46
CA ILE A 109 8.18 -4.36 18.31
C ILE A 109 9.17 -4.63 17.17
N ASP A 110 8.69 -5.22 16.09
CA ASP A 110 9.45 -5.50 14.87
C ASP A 110 9.18 -4.44 13.79
N ILE A 111 7.96 -3.92 13.72
CA ILE A 111 7.47 -3.00 12.68
C ILE A 111 6.93 -1.72 13.34
N VAL A 112 7.30 -0.58 12.79
CA VAL A 112 6.67 0.70 13.07
C VAL A 112 5.80 1.10 11.90
N TYR A 113 4.51 1.33 12.15
CA TYR A 113 3.56 1.80 11.15
C TYR A 113 3.24 3.27 11.38
N VAL A 114 3.75 4.14 10.51
CA VAL A 114 3.60 5.60 10.60
C VAL A 114 2.28 6.03 9.97
N VAL A 115 1.38 6.62 10.78
CA VAL A 115 -0.02 6.97 10.43
C VAL A 115 -0.33 8.38 10.92
N LEU A 116 0.53 9.31 10.57
CA LEU A 116 0.53 10.70 11.01
C LEU A 116 0.04 11.66 9.90
N PRO A 117 -0.09 12.97 10.14
CA PRO A 117 -0.13 13.94 9.07
C PRO A 117 1.10 13.82 8.15
N ASN A 118 0.90 14.04 6.85
CA ASN A 118 1.89 13.71 5.80
C ASN A 118 3.28 14.33 6.06
N SER A 119 3.34 15.58 6.57
CA SER A 119 4.60 16.26 6.89
C SER A 119 5.42 15.62 8.01
N MET A 120 4.82 14.71 8.77
CA MET A 120 5.51 13.98 9.84
C MET A 120 5.99 12.59 9.40
N HIS A 121 5.62 12.15 8.21
CA HIS A 121 5.95 10.80 7.73
C HIS A 121 7.46 10.58 7.64
N ALA A 122 8.20 11.55 7.09
CA ALA A 122 9.64 11.43 6.90
C ALA A 122 10.37 11.33 8.23
N ASP A 123 10.10 12.24 9.18
CA ASP A 123 10.77 12.24 10.49
C ASP A 123 10.59 10.90 11.21
N PHE A 124 9.34 10.47 11.39
CA PHE A 124 9.07 9.25 12.15
C PHE A 124 9.51 7.97 11.43
N SER A 125 9.46 7.91 10.09
CA SER A 125 9.97 6.78 9.31
C SER A 125 11.49 6.67 9.42
N ILE A 126 12.23 7.78 9.34
CA ILE A 126 13.67 7.84 9.50
C ILE A 126 14.09 7.46 10.93
N ARG A 127 13.40 7.94 11.94
CA ARG A 127 13.64 7.59 13.35
C ARG A 127 13.37 6.10 13.61
N ALA A 128 12.28 5.55 13.07
CA ALA A 128 11.97 4.13 13.15
C ALA A 128 13.07 3.27 12.50
N ALA A 129 13.55 3.66 11.31
CA ALA A 129 14.65 2.97 10.65
C ALA A 129 15.95 3.03 11.48
N LYS A 130 16.31 4.20 12.03
CA LYS A 130 17.45 4.36 12.93
C LYS A 130 17.34 3.53 14.22
N ALA A 131 16.12 3.31 14.70
CA ALA A 131 15.82 2.41 15.82
C ALA A 131 15.91 0.92 15.45
N GLY A 132 16.27 0.59 14.21
CA GLY A 132 16.40 -0.80 13.72
C GLY A 132 15.06 -1.49 13.47
N LYS A 133 13.96 -0.74 13.35
CA LYS A 133 12.61 -1.29 13.10
C LYS A 133 12.27 -1.23 11.62
N HIS A 134 11.57 -2.27 11.13
CA HIS A 134 10.98 -2.24 9.80
C HIS A 134 9.87 -1.18 9.75
N VAL A 135 9.65 -0.57 8.59
CA VAL A 135 8.78 0.59 8.45
C VAL A 135 7.64 0.32 7.47
N ILE A 136 6.41 0.59 7.90
CA ILE A 136 5.29 0.87 7.00
C ILE A 136 5.00 2.36 7.13
N CYS A 137 5.08 3.10 6.02
CA CYS A 137 4.73 4.52 5.96
C CYS A 137 3.42 4.70 5.21
N GLU A 138 2.43 5.38 5.82
CA GLU A 138 1.17 5.67 5.12
C GLU A 138 1.40 6.50 3.84
N LYS A 139 0.42 6.42 2.97
CA LYS A 139 0.37 7.21 1.73
C LYS A 139 -0.25 8.61 1.98
N PRO A 140 0.22 9.63 1.25
CA PRO A 140 1.44 9.66 0.45
C PRO A 140 2.67 9.45 1.32
N MET A 141 3.73 8.84 0.77
CA MET A 141 4.89 8.46 1.58
C MET A 141 5.57 9.65 2.27
N ALA A 142 5.53 10.82 1.63
CA ALA A 142 6.08 12.07 2.14
C ALA A 142 5.39 13.28 1.49
N VAL A 143 5.87 14.48 1.76
CA VAL A 143 5.37 15.72 1.12
C VAL A 143 6.27 16.21 -0.01
N SER A 144 7.42 15.57 -0.24
CA SER A 144 8.32 15.84 -1.37
C SER A 144 9.11 14.60 -1.80
N VAL A 145 9.71 14.66 -2.99
CA VAL A 145 10.59 13.62 -3.53
C VAL A 145 11.85 13.47 -2.67
N GLU A 146 12.41 14.57 -2.17
CA GLU A 146 13.59 14.59 -1.31
C GLU A 146 13.33 13.84 0.00
N GLU A 147 12.15 14.03 0.60
CA GLU A 147 11.75 13.30 1.80
C GLU A 147 11.58 11.81 1.53
N CYS A 148 11.03 11.44 0.37
CA CYS A 148 10.94 10.05 -0.05
C CYS A 148 12.32 9.40 -0.14
N ASP A 149 13.29 10.08 -0.76
CA ASP A 149 14.68 9.61 -0.83
C ASP A 149 15.30 9.47 0.55
N ALA A 150 15.07 10.43 1.44
CA ALA A 150 15.59 10.37 2.81
C ALA A 150 15.06 9.17 3.60
N ILE A 151 13.77 8.83 3.44
CA ILE A 151 13.16 7.64 4.06
C ILE A 151 13.79 6.36 3.50
N ILE A 152 13.87 6.24 2.17
CA ILE A 152 14.43 5.07 1.47
C ILE A 152 15.88 4.86 1.90
N ASP A 153 16.68 5.92 1.91
CA ASP A 153 18.08 5.88 2.29
C ASP A 153 18.29 5.50 3.76
N ALA A 154 17.46 6.03 4.66
CA ALA A 154 17.51 5.69 6.08
C ALA A 154 17.24 4.19 6.30
N CYS A 155 16.21 3.65 5.64
CA CYS A 155 15.88 2.22 5.73
C CYS A 155 17.01 1.34 5.12
N LYS A 156 17.56 1.73 3.97
CA LYS A 156 18.71 1.03 3.36
C LYS A 156 19.95 1.04 4.27
N LYS A 157 20.29 2.20 4.84
CA LYS A 157 21.44 2.34 5.76
C LYS A 157 21.30 1.51 7.04
N ALA A 158 20.08 1.43 7.57
CA ALA A 158 19.76 0.65 8.76
C ALA A 158 19.57 -0.85 8.47
N ASN A 159 19.59 -1.27 7.20
CA ASN A 159 19.27 -2.63 6.75
C ASN A 159 17.88 -3.11 7.24
N VAL A 160 16.89 -2.23 7.22
CA VAL A 160 15.50 -2.53 7.54
C VAL A 160 14.63 -2.45 6.29
N LYS A 161 13.50 -3.15 6.31
CA LYS A 161 12.54 -3.16 5.19
C LYS A 161 11.61 -1.95 5.29
N LEU A 162 11.21 -1.42 4.12
CA LEU A 162 10.28 -0.31 3.97
C LEU A 162 9.13 -0.73 3.06
N SER A 163 7.89 -0.48 3.47
CA SER A 163 6.70 -0.57 2.61
C SER A 163 5.85 0.68 2.74
N VAL A 164 5.17 1.06 1.66
CA VAL A 164 4.19 2.16 1.68
C VAL A 164 2.79 1.61 1.95
N GLY A 165 1.96 2.37 2.65
CA GLY A 165 0.58 2.03 3.02
C GLY A 165 -0.39 1.95 1.84
N TYR A 166 0.01 1.33 0.74
CA TYR A 166 -0.80 1.15 -0.47
C TYR A 166 -1.63 -0.13 -0.41
N ARG A 167 -2.62 -0.16 0.51
CA ARG A 167 -3.50 -1.31 0.80
C ARG A 167 -4.12 -1.99 -0.41
N LEU A 168 -4.42 -1.23 -1.48
CA LEU A 168 -5.05 -1.76 -2.68
C LEU A 168 -4.13 -2.71 -3.46
N HIS A 169 -2.81 -2.57 -3.35
CA HIS A 169 -1.89 -3.46 -4.05
C HIS A 169 -1.91 -4.91 -3.53
N SER A 170 -2.41 -5.17 -2.31
CA SER A 170 -2.62 -6.52 -1.77
C SER A 170 -4.05 -7.03 -1.99
N GLU A 171 -4.93 -6.24 -2.58
CA GLU A 171 -6.35 -6.52 -2.71
C GLU A 171 -6.64 -7.34 -3.98
N PRO A 172 -7.49 -8.40 -3.90
CA PRO A 172 -7.67 -9.36 -5.00
C PRO A 172 -8.13 -8.75 -6.33
N TYR A 173 -9.04 -7.78 -6.33
CA TYR A 173 -9.50 -7.13 -7.57
C TYR A 173 -8.37 -6.36 -8.25
N THR A 174 -7.56 -5.63 -7.49
CA THR A 174 -6.38 -4.93 -8.01
C THR A 174 -5.34 -5.92 -8.54
N GLN A 175 -5.11 -7.03 -7.86
CA GLN A 175 -4.21 -8.08 -8.32
C GLN A 175 -4.70 -8.70 -9.63
N GLU A 176 -6.01 -8.92 -9.78
CA GLU A 176 -6.59 -9.43 -11.02
C GLU A 176 -6.45 -8.42 -12.18
N ILE A 177 -6.66 -7.12 -11.93
CA ILE A 177 -6.40 -6.09 -12.96
C ILE A 177 -4.92 -6.14 -13.40
N LYS A 178 -3.98 -6.20 -12.45
CA LYS A 178 -2.55 -6.33 -12.79
C LYS A 178 -2.27 -7.57 -13.64
N ARG A 179 -2.89 -8.72 -13.32
CA ARG A 179 -2.77 -9.94 -14.13
C ARG A 179 -3.34 -9.76 -15.53
N ILE A 180 -4.56 -9.19 -15.65
CA ILE A 180 -5.22 -8.92 -16.93
C ILE A 180 -4.32 -8.05 -17.83
N VAL A 181 -3.69 -7.03 -17.26
CA VAL A 181 -2.77 -6.13 -17.96
C VAL A 181 -1.50 -6.86 -18.38
N ALA A 182 -0.85 -7.55 -17.46
CA ALA A 182 0.42 -8.26 -17.71
C ALA A 182 0.28 -9.36 -18.76
N GLU A 183 -0.83 -10.11 -18.73
CA GLU A 183 -1.14 -11.18 -19.70
C GLU A 183 -1.81 -10.66 -20.99
N LYS A 184 -2.12 -9.35 -21.06
CA LYS A 184 -2.82 -8.72 -22.19
C LYS A 184 -4.13 -9.44 -22.55
N VAL A 185 -4.91 -9.83 -21.53
CA VAL A 185 -6.15 -10.61 -21.72
C VAL A 185 -7.11 -9.94 -22.70
N PHE A 186 -7.22 -8.61 -22.62
CA PHE A 186 -8.02 -7.79 -23.55
C PHE A 186 -7.16 -7.01 -24.56
N GLY A 187 -5.91 -7.45 -24.79
CA GLY A 187 -4.97 -6.78 -25.68
C GLY A 187 -4.28 -5.58 -25.04
N ASN A 188 -3.89 -4.59 -25.86
CA ASN A 188 -3.19 -3.41 -25.36
C ASN A 188 -4.19 -2.35 -24.90
N VAL A 189 -3.87 -1.70 -23.78
CA VAL A 189 -4.66 -0.56 -23.30
C VAL A 189 -4.54 0.59 -24.28
N GLN A 190 -5.67 1.20 -24.62
CA GLN A 190 -5.76 2.38 -25.48
C GLN A 190 -6.06 3.64 -24.66
N TYR A 191 -6.92 3.50 -23.65
CA TYR A 191 -7.36 4.59 -22.81
C TYR A 191 -7.59 4.12 -21.37
N ILE A 192 -7.25 4.96 -20.40
CA ILE A 192 -7.55 4.76 -18.97
C ILE A 192 -8.19 6.00 -18.39
N SER A 193 -9.21 5.82 -17.55
CA SER A 193 -9.81 6.86 -16.69
C SER A 193 -9.80 6.38 -15.26
N ALA A 194 -9.30 7.22 -14.33
CA ALA A 194 -9.26 6.88 -12.92
C ALA A 194 -9.67 8.09 -12.08
N GLU A 195 -10.72 7.91 -11.29
CA GLU A 195 -11.27 8.93 -10.43
C GLU A 195 -11.29 8.46 -8.98
N ALA A 196 -10.75 9.29 -8.08
CA ALA A 196 -10.78 9.06 -6.64
C ALA A 196 -11.09 10.36 -5.91
N ALA A 197 -12.32 10.50 -5.44
CA ALA A 197 -12.82 11.73 -4.86
C ALA A 197 -13.90 11.45 -3.81
N TYR A 198 -13.99 12.32 -2.82
CA TYR A 198 -15.12 12.37 -1.90
C TYR A 198 -15.39 13.81 -1.50
N ARG A 199 -16.67 14.14 -1.28
CA ARG A 199 -17.01 15.47 -0.80
C ARG A 199 -16.61 15.60 0.66
N SER A 200 -15.56 16.40 0.89
CA SER A 200 -15.16 16.81 2.23
C SER A 200 -16.14 17.87 2.76
N GLY A 201 -16.69 17.62 3.92
CA GLY A 201 -17.62 18.57 4.56
C GLY A 201 -17.25 18.82 6.01
N GLY A 202 -17.42 20.03 6.47
CA GLY A 202 -17.65 20.35 7.85
C GLY A 202 -16.54 21.03 8.62
N ASN A 203 -15.31 20.50 8.71
CA ASN A 203 -14.28 21.14 9.53
C ASN A 203 -13.20 21.83 8.67
N PRO A 204 -13.17 23.19 8.61
CA PRO A 204 -12.14 23.92 7.87
C PRO A 204 -10.75 23.81 8.54
N ASP A 205 -10.68 23.50 9.83
CA ASP A 205 -9.43 23.43 10.58
C ASP A 205 -8.79 22.04 10.59
N GLN A 206 -9.32 21.11 9.80
CA GLN A 206 -8.71 19.78 9.67
C GLN A 206 -7.31 19.88 9.04
N TRP A 207 -6.36 19.10 9.55
CA TRP A 207 -4.97 19.12 9.11
C TRP A 207 -4.79 18.93 7.58
N ARG A 208 -5.74 18.23 6.93
CA ARG A 208 -5.73 17.98 5.47
C ARG A 208 -5.96 19.24 4.63
N LEU A 209 -6.50 20.30 5.23
CA LEU A 209 -6.69 21.62 4.60
C LEU A 209 -5.58 22.61 4.97
N ASN A 210 -4.56 22.17 5.68
CA ASN A 210 -3.37 22.96 6.01
C ASN A 210 -2.19 22.40 5.19
N LYS A 211 -1.73 23.16 4.20
CA LYS A 211 -0.66 22.72 3.28
C LYS A 211 0.63 22.37 4.01
N ALA A 212 0.97 23.07 5.09
CA ALA A 212 2.17 22.76 5.87
C ALA A 212 2.12 21.38 6.54
N LEU A 213 0.94 20.82 6.81
CA LEU A 213 0.75 19.50 7.40
C LEU A 213 0.47 18.41 6.36
N SER A 214 -0.24 18.77 5.29
CA SER A 214 -0.73 17.82 4.29
C SER A 214 0.14 17.75 3.03
N GLY A 215 0.94 18.78 2.75
CA GLY A 215 1.68 18.93 1.49
C GLY A 215 0.83 19.36 0.30
N GLY A 216 -0.51 19.34 0.42
CA GLY A 216 -1.47 19.67 -0.61
C GLY A 216 -2.89 19.25 -0.22
N GLY A 217 -3.82 19.29 -1.17
CA GLY A 217 -5.23 19.02 -0.93
C GLY A 217 -5.72 17.65 -1.41
N ALA A 218 -6.68 17.67 -2.33
CA ALA A 218 -7.29 16.46 -2.89
C ALA A 218 -6.27 15.57 -3.58
N LEU A 219 -5.27 16.14 -4.26
CA LEU A 219 -4.22 15.39 -4.95
C LEU A 219 -3.41 14.54 -3.98
N MET A 220 -2.93 15.13 -2.90
CA MET A 220 -2.16 14.42 -1.86
C MET A 220 -3.01 13.37 -1.12
N ASN A 221 -4.29 13.66 -0.88
CA ASN A 221 -5.15 12.77 -0.11
C ASN A 221 -5.72 11.62 -0.93
N MET A 222 -6.40 11.92 -2.03
CA MET A 222 -7.13 10.95 -2.85
C MET A 222 -6.49 10.75 -4.23
N GLY A 223 -5.81 11.77 -4.77
CA GLY A 223 -5.23 11.72 -6.10
C GLY A 223 -4.19 10.62 -6.27
N VAL A 224 -3.46 10.28 -5.21
CA VAL A 224 -2.53 9.14 -5.22
C VAL A 224 -3.22 7.81 -5.56
N TYR A 225 -4.50 7.62 -5.20
CA TYR A 225 -5.26 6.43 -5.62
C TYR A 225 -5.59 6.45 -7.12
N ALA A 226 -5.92 7.63 -7.67
CA ALA A 226 -6.18 7.76 -9.11
C ALA A 226 -4.89 7.56 -9.93
N ILE A 227 -3.76 8.12 -9.46
CA ILE A 227 -2.43 7.90 -10.06
C ILE A 227 -2.08 6.41 -10.04
N GLN A 228 -2.19 5.74 -8.90
CA GLN A 228 -1.95 4.32 -8.76
C GLN A 228 -2.84 3.49 -9.70
N SER A 229 -4.14 3.84 -9.77
CA SER A 229 -5.11 3.16 -10.64
C SER A 229 -4.75 3.29 -12.11
N ALA A 230 -4.30 4.46 -12.55
CA ALA A 230 -3.85 4.65 -13.92
C ALA A 230 -2.61 3.80 -14.23
N ILE A 231 -1.67 3.68 -13.29
CA ILE A 231 -0.43 2.93 -13.47
C ILE A 231 -0.69 1.42 -13.47
N TYR A 232 -1.36 0.86 -12.46
CA TYR A 232 -1.60 -0.58 -12.45
C TYR A 232 -2.61 -1.01 -13.53
N GLY A 233 -3.50 -0.09 -13.93
CA GLY A 233 -4.45 -0.31 -15.00
C GLY A 233 -3.85 -0.23 -16.41
N THR A 234 -2.64 0.32 -16.57
CA THR A 234 -1.91 0.31 -17.85
C THR A 234 -0.67 -0.61 -17.82
N GLY A 235 -0.15 -0.87 -16.63
CA GLY A 235 1.13 -1.56 -16.43
C GLY A 235 2.35 -0.69 -16.77
N GLU A 236 2.16 0.61 -16.94
CA GLU A 236 3.19 1.56 -17.36
C GLU A 236 3.19 2.81 -16.46
N ASN A 237 4.37 3.39 -16.27
CA ASN A 237 4.48 4.75 -15.77
C ASN A 237 4.16 5.77 -16.87
N PRO A 238 3.49 6.90 -16.57
CA PRO A 238 3.29 7.95 -17.56
C PRO A 238 4.62 8.59 -17.96
N ILE A 239 4.72 9.03 -19.23
CA ILE A 239 5.87 9.75 -19.79
C ILE A 239 5.66 11.26 -19.82
N SER A 240 4.42 11.71 -19.65
CA SER A 240 4.09 13.13 -19.53
C SER A 240 2.79 13.33 -18.77
N VAL A 241 2.61 14.54 -18.25
CA VAL A 241 1.37 15.00 -17.61
C VAL A 241 1.02 16.42 -17.99
N THR A 242 -0.28 16.68 -18.16
CA THR A 242 -0.87 18.03 -18.26
C THR A 242 -2.01 18.11 -17.26
N ALA A 243 -2.06 19.14 -16.42
CA ALA A 243 -3.02 19.22 -15.33
C ALA A 243 -3.69 20.58 -15.20
N GLN A 244 -4.88 20.58 -14.60
CA GLN A 244 -5.65 21.78 -14.29
C GLN A 244 -6.24 21.66 -12.88
N GLU A 245 -6.28 22.79 -12.19
CA GLU A 245 -6.92 22.93 -10.88
C GLU A 245 -8.23 23.72 -11.00
N PHE A 246 -9.22 23.31 -10.21
CA PHE A 246 -10.51 23.97 -10.10
C PHE A 246 -10.88 24.10 -8.63
N SER A 247 -11.35 25.29 -8.23
CA SER A 247 -11.89 25.51 -6.90
C SER A 247 -13.23 26.24 -6.99
N SER A 248 -14.24 25.65 -6.36
CA SER A 248 -15.57 26.25 -6.21
C SER A 248 -15.82 26.80 -4.81
N ARG A 249 -14.93 26.47 -3.87
CA ARG A 249 -14.98 26.88 -2.45
C ARG A 249 -13.62 27.43 -2.00
N PRO A 250 -13.10 28.51 -2.64
CA PRO A 250 -11.75 29.04 -2.36
C PRO A 250 -11.59 29.54 -0.92
N GLU A 251 -12.67 29.94 -0.26
CA GLU A 251 -12.66 30.31 1.16
C GLU A 251 -12.39 29.12 2.09
N TYR A 252 -12.65 27.89 1.63
CA TYR A 252 -12.43 26.65 2.36
C TYR A 252 -11.07 26.04 2.02
N PHE A 253 -10.66 26.11 0.74
CA PHE A 253 -9.39 25.63 0.21
C PHE A 253 -8.44 26.81 -0.06
N LYS A 254 -7.89 27.39 1.03
CA LYS A 254 -7.10 28.63 0.96
C LYS A 254 -5.70 28.43 0.40
N ASP A 255 -5.09 27.30 0.74
CA ASP A 255 -3.70 26.94 0.40
C ASP A 255 -3.55 25.51 -0.11
N THR A 256 -4.66 24.79 -0.28
CA THR A 256 -4.70 23.41 -0.76
C THR A 256 -5.67 23.28 -1.93
N ASP A 257 -5.36 22.38 -2.86
CA ASP A 257 -6.21 22.10 -4.02
C ASP A 257 -7.55 21.45 -3.61
N GLU A 258 -8.66 21.91 -4.24
CA GLU A 258 -9.98 21.30 -4.08
C GLU A 258 -10.22 20.20 -5.11
N THR A 259 -9.92 20.47 -6.38
CA THR A 259 -10.14 19.56 -7.50
C THR A 259 -9.01 19.67 -8.51
N ILE A 260 -8.42 18.55 -8.88
CA ILE A 260 -7.43 18.46 -9.94
C ILE A 260 -7.88 17.43 -10.97
N THR A 261 -7.75 17.79 -12.25
CA THR A 261 -7.80 16.88 -13.37
C THR A 261 -6.45 16.84 -14.06
N ALA A 262 -5.97 15.67 -14.45
CA ALA A 262 -4.72 15.54 -15.18
C ALA A 262 -4.84 14.51 -16.31
N GLN A 263 -4.16 14.78 -17.41
CA GLN A 263 -4.03 13.90 -18.55
C GLN A 263 -2.63 13.30 -18.58
N PHE A 264 -2.54 12.00 -18.75
CA PHE A 264 -1.30 11.23 -18.91
C PHE A 264 -1.14 10.71 -20.32
N GLU A 265 0.12 10.66 -20.77
CA GLU A 265 0.53 9.89 -21.95
C GLU A 265 1.47 8.76 -21.50
N PHE A 266 1.38 7.61 -22.17
CA PHE A 266 2.18 6.43 -21.88
C PHE A 266 3.03 6.04 -23.10
N SER A 267 4.13 5.30 -22.84
CA SER A 267 5.10 4.91 -23.89
C SER A 267 4.50 4.00 -24.95
N SER A 268 3.49 3.22 -24.60
CA SER A 268 2.73 2.37 -25.54
C SER A 268 1.88 3.13 -26.56
N GLY A 269 1.69 4.44 -26.35
CA GLY A 269 0.73 5.26 -27.08
C GLY A 269 -0.65 5.31 -26.42
N ALA A 270 -0.88 4.61 -25.33
CA ALA A 270 -2.05 4.79 -24.50
C ALA A 270 -2.08 6.21 -23.89
N PHE A 271 -3.26 6.70 -23.59
CA PHE A 271 -3.46 7.96 -22.87
C PHE A 271 -4.51 7.77 -21.79
N GLY A 272 -4.54 8.69 -20.82
CA GLY A 272 -5.49 8.57 -19.74
C GLY A 272 -5.79 9.88 -19.05
N ASN A 273 -6.87 9.87 -18.27
CA ASN A 273 -7.24 10.98 -17.41
C ASN A 273 -7.35 10.50 -15.97
N ILE A 274 -6.90 11.34 -15.04
CA ILE A 274 -7.20 11.18 -13.64
C ILE A 274 -8.01 12.39 -13.14
N MET A 275 -8.87 12.15 -12.14
CA MET A 275 -9.55 13.21 -11.42
C MET A 275 -9.56 12.91 -9.93
N THR A 276 -9.30 13.95 -9.16
CA THR A 276 -9.43 13.92 -7.70
C THR A 276 -10.12 15.17 -7.20
N SER A 277 -10.92 15.04 -6.15
CA SER A 277 -11.67 16.18 -5.61
C SER A 277 -12.07 15.98 -4.16
N HIS A 278 -12.12 17.08 -3.43
CA HIS A 278 -12.80 17.18 -2.14
C HIS A 278 -14.20 17.79 -2.25
N ASN A 279 -14.77 17.89 -3.47
CA ASN A 279 -16.08 18.48 -3.71
C ASN A 279 -17.07 17.58 -4.47
N THR A 280 -16.64 16.43 -4.95
CA THR A 280 -17.52 15.46 -5.62
C THR A 280 -17.30 14.06 -5.06
N ASN A 281 -18.20 13.13 -5.39
CA ASN A 281 -18.09 11.74 -5.00
C ASN A 281 -17.98 10.88 -6.27
N VAL A 282 -16.80 10.34 -6.51
CA VAL A 282 -16.54 9.35 -7.56
C VAL A 282 -15.40 8.44 -7.13
N ASN A 283 -15.49 7.18 -7.49
CA ASN A 283 -14.51 6.17 -7.10
C ASN A 283 -14.51 5.07 -8.18
N ARG A 284 -13.77 5.29 -9.26
CA ARG A 284 -13.85 4.45 -10.44
C ARG A 284 -12.50 4.36 -11.14
N MET A 285 -12.21 3.21 -11.73
CA MET A 285 -11.16 3.01 -12.71
C MET A 285 -11.72 2.23 -13.88
N TYR A 286 -11.53 2.76 -15.11
CA TYR A 286 -11.98 2.12 -16.35
C TYR A 286 -10.85 2.14 -17.36
N ALA A 287 -10.61 1.00 -18.01
CA ALA A 287 -9.66 0.89 -19.13
C ALA A 287 -10.32 0.30 -20.37
N SER A 288 -10.13 0.96 -21.50
CA SER A 288 -10.50 0.47 -22.84
C SER A 288 -9.26 -0.11 -23.51
N CYS A 289 -9.38 -1.33 -24.02
CA CYS A 289 -8.33 -2.05 -24.72
C CYS A 289 -8.74 -2.34 -26.17
N ASP A 290 -7.81 -2.78 -27.01
CA ASP A 290 -8.09 -3.11 -28.41
C ASP A 290 -9.00 -4.34 -28.60
N LYS A 291 -9.17 -5.20 -27.55
CA LYS A 291 -9.99 -6.43 -27.60
C LYS A 291 -11.04 -6.51 -26.50
N GLY A 292 -11.24 -5.45 -25.74
CA GLY A 292 -12.20 -5.42 -24.66
C GLY A 292 -11.97 -4.26 -23.69
N TRP A 293 -12.46 -4.42 -22.47
CA TRP A 293 -12.36 -3.39 -21.42
C TRP A 293 -12.47 -4.04 -20.04
N TYR A 294 -12.05 -3.30 -19.01
CA TYR A 294 -12.26 -3.65 -17.60
C TYR A 294 -12.49 -2.39 -16.75
N GLU A 295 -13.21 -2.59 -15.68
CA GLU A 295 -13.60 -1.53 -14.73
C GLU A 295 -13.55 -2.02 -13.30
N LEU A 296 -13.12 -1.14 -12.39
CA LEU A 296 -13.39 -1.25 -10.95
C LEU A 296 -14.28 -0.09 -10.52
N ASN A 297 -15.41 -0.40 -9.86
CA ASN A 297 -16.36 0.60 -9.37
C ASN A 297 -17.19 0.02 -8.20
N PRO A 298 -16.85 0.35 -6.91
CA PRO A 298 -15.77 1.26 -6.50
C PRO A 298 -14.36 0.68 -6.70
N ALA A 299 -13.37 1.55 -6.98
CA ALA A 299 -11.98 1.17 -7.24
C ALA A 299 -11.04 1.34 -6.03
N SER A 300 -11.39 2.21 -5.07
CA SER A 300 -10.50 2.57 -3.95
C SER A 300 -11.20 2.67 -2.58
N SER A 301 -12.39 2.08 -2.43
CA SER A 301 -13.07 2.01 -1.13
C SER A 301 -12.34 1.08 -0.15
N TYR A 302 -12.71 1.12 1.13
CA TYR A 302 -12.21 0.13 2.11
C TYR A 302 -12.80 -1.28 1.93
N GLY A 303 -13.61 -1.47 0.88
CA GLY A 303 -14.24 -2.73 0.52
C GLY A 303 -15.74 -2.77 0.80
N PRO A 304 -16.43 -3.70 0.15
CA PRO A 304 -15.90 -4.47 -0.97
C PRO A 304 -15.62 -3.60 -2.19
N LEU A 305 -14.63 -3.96 -3.02
CA LEU A 305 -14.52 -3.47 -4.39
C LEU A 305 -15.48 -4.25 -5.29
N ALA A 306 -15.73 -3.72 -6.48
CA ALA A 306 -16.46 -4.43 -7.52
C ALA A 306 -15.75 -4.24 -8.86
N GLY A 307 -15.72 -5.29 -9.66
CA GLY A 307 -15.05 -5.27 -10.97
C GLY A 307 -15.89 -5.96 -12.02
N THR A 308 -15.86 -5.39 -13.22
CA THR A 308 -16.53 -5.94 -14.40
C THR A 308 -15.59 -5.85 -15.60
N THR A 309 -15.67 -6.81 -16.48
CA THR A 309 -14.90 -6.85 -17.72
C THR A 309 -15.82 -7.11 -18.90
N SER A 310 -15.34 -6.93 -20.13
CA SER A 310 -16.06 -7.33 -21.33
C SER A 310 -16.38 -8.85 -21.41
N SER A 311 -15.78 -9.66 -20.52
CA SER A 311 -16.06 -11.10 -20.40
C SER A 311 -16.95 -11.47 -19.21
N GLY A 312 -17.38 -10.50 -18.40
CA GLY A 312 -18.23 -10.71 -17.22
C GLY A 312 -17.67 -10.08 -15.95
N ASP A 313 -18.40 -10.28 -14.85
CA ASP A 313 -18.06 -9.72 -13.57
C ASP A 313 -16.92 -10.47 -12.89
N LEU A 314 -16.08 -9.72 -12.17
CA LEU A 314 -15.09 -10.28 -11.26
C LEU A 314 -15.75 -10.57 -9.91
N SER A 315 -15.33 -11.65 -9.27
CA SER A 315 -15.88 -12.05 -7.97
C SER A 315 -14.79 -12.64 -7.08
N PHE A 316 -14.47 -11.92 -6.01
CA PHE A 316 -13.49 -12.33 -5.00
C PHE A 316 -14.09 -12.24 -3.59
N PRO A 317 -13.66 -13.10 -2.65
CA PRO A 317 -14.02 -12.95 -1.25
C PRO A 317 -13.59 -11.59 -0.71
N HIS A 318 -14.44 -10.98 0.12
CA HIS A 318 -14.07 -9.76 0.80
C HIS A 318 -13.13 -10.05 1.97
N GLU A 319 -11.95 -9.48 1.93
CA GLU A 319 -11.01 -9.45 3.03
C GLU A 319 -10.62 -8.00 3.39
N ARG A 320 -10.19 -7.78 4.63
CA ARG A 320 -9.68 -6.46 5.04
C ARG A 320 -8.36 -6.17 4.33
N GLN A 321 -8.36 -5.17 3.48
CA GLN A 321 -7.19 -4.78 2.67
C GLN A 321 -5.97 -4.48 3.54
N GLN A 322 -6.18 -3.88 4.71
CA GLN A 322 -5.13 -3.56 5.67
C GLN A 322 -4.52 -4.82 6.31
N LYS A 323 -5.33 -5.86 6.56
CA LYS A 323 -4.83 -7.18 6.98
C LYS A 323 -3.91 -7.75 5.90
N LEU A 324 -4.39 -7.80 4.66
CA LEU A 324 -3.60 -8.34 3.54
C LEU A 324 -2.27 -7.59 3.38
N GLN A 325 -2.29 -6.25 3.41
CA GLN A 325 -1.11 -5.41 3.31
C GLN A 325 -0.08 -5.70 4.43
N MET A 326 -0.52 -5.81 5.68
CA MET A 326 0.38 -6.05 6.80
C MET A 326 0.94 -7.48 6.79
N ASP A 327 0.13 -8.47 6.46
CA ASP A 327 0.58 -9.87 6.30
C ASP A 327 1.54 -10.03 5.10
N ASP A 328 1.33 -9.31 4.00
CA ASP A 328 2.25 -9.30 2.86
C ASP A 328 3.61 -8.70 3.24
N PHE A 329 3.61 -7.58 3.96
CA PHE A 329 4.85 -6.99 4.43
C PHE A 329 5.57 -7.89 5.45
N ALA A 330 4.84 -8.53 6.35
CA ALA A 330 5.40 -9.50 7.27
C ALA A 330 6.02 -10.71 6.52
N ARG A 331 5.38 -11.21 5.45
CA ARG A 331 5.96 -12.24 4.57
C ARG A 331 7.25 -11.76 3.91
N HIS A 332 7.27 -10.50 3.43
CA HIS A 332 8.48 -9.90 2.88
C HIS A 332 9.63 -9.88 3.90
N ILE A 333 9.34 -9.56 5.16
CA ILE A 333 10.34 -9.54 6.24
C ILE A 333 10.82 -10.96 6.56
N LEU A 334 9.89 -11.90 6.78
CA LEU A 334 10.18 -13.25 7.29
C LEU A 334 10.77 -14.19 6.22
N SER A 335 10.38 -14.01 4.96
CA SER A 335 10.71 -14.96 3.88
C SER A 335 11.37 -14.30 2.67
N ASN A 336 11.68 -13.01 2.76
CA ASN A 336 12.28 -12.23 1.66
C ASN A 336 11.53 -12.36 0.32
N THR A 337 10.20 -12.50 0.38
CA THR A 337 9.32 -12.41 -0.80
C THR A 337 9.41 -11.02 -1.43
N PRO A 338 9.02 -10.82 -2.69
CA PRO A 338 8.93 -9.49 -3.29
C PRO A 338 8.09 -8.54 -2.43
N ASN A 339 8.52 -7.29 -2.28
CA ASN A 339 7.74 -6.26 -1.62
C ASN A 339 6.67 -5.74 -2.58
N ILE A 340 5.40 -5.83 -2.22
CA ILE A 340 4.28 -5.45 -3.08
C ILE A 340 4.15 -3.93 -3.22
N ALA A 341 4.55 -3.17 -2.21
CA ALA A 341 4.47 -1.71 -2.19
C ALA A 341 5.79 -1.09 -1.67
N PRO A 342 6.89 -1.18 -2.44
CA PRO A 342 8.20 -0.68 -2.03
C PRO A 342 8.24 0.86 -1.94
N GLY A 343 9.23 1.40 -1.23
CA GLY A 343 9.43 2.85 -1.10
C GLY A 343 9.58 3.57 -2.45
N GLU A 344 10.17 2.91 -3.43
CA GLU A 344 10.33 3.41 -4.80
C GLU A 344 8.97 3.70 -5.47
N MET A 345 7.91 2.99 -5.11
CA MET A 345 6.54 3.27 -5.56
C MET A 345 6.04 4.60 -4.96
N GLY A 346 6.29 4.85 -3.68
CA GLY A 346 5.96 6.12 -3.04
C GLY A 346 6.72 7.29 -3.65
N LYS A 347 8.02 7.13 -3.91
CA LYS A 347 8.84 8.14 -4.59
C LYS A 347 8.31 8.43 -6.01
N ARG A 348 8.00 7.41 -6.80
CA ARG A 348 7.41 7.56 -8.12
C ARG A 348 6.16 8.43 -8.09
N ASP A 349 5.26 8.14 -7.16
CA ASP A 349 4.01 8.87 -7.06
C ASP A 349 4.22 10.32 -6.64
N MET A 350 5.19 10.61 -5.78
CA MET A 350 5.55 11.98 -5.45
C MET A 350 6.15 12.74 -6.63
N ILE A 351 6.98 12.11 -7.48
CA ILE A 351 7.46 12.72 -8.73
C ILE A 351 6.27 13.10 -9.64
N ILE A 352 5.26 12.24 -9.73
CA ILE A 352 4.06 12.53 -10.54
C ILE A 352 3.23 13.64 -9.91
N VAL A 353 3.07 13.64 -8.59
CA VAL A 353 2.35 14.70 -7.84
C VAL A 353 3.03 16.06 -8.04
N GLU A 354 4.35 16.15 -7.89
CA GLU A 354 5.11 17.39 -8.13
C GLU A 354 4.98 17.86 -9.59
N ALA A 355 5.05 16.94 -10.56
CA ALA A 355 4.87 17.29 -11.96
C ALA A 355 3.44 17.76 -12.29
N ILE A 356 2.42 17.27 -11.60
CA ILE A 356 1.04 17.76 -11.70
C ILE A 356 0.95 19.21 -11.21
N TYR A 357 1.51 19.51 -10.02
CA TYR A 357 1.55 20.88 -9.51
C TYR A 357 2.38 21.80 -10.41
N GLU A 358 3.54 21.34 -10.88
CA GLU A 358 4.37 22.08 -11.84
C GLU A 358 3.61 22.41 -13.14
N SER A 359 2.83 21.45 -13.67
CA SER A 359 1.99 21.69 -14.85
C SER A 359 1.01 22.86 -14.63
N ILE A 360 0.34 22.86 -13.47
CA ILE A 360 -0.63 23.90 -13.09
C ILE A 360 0.08 25.26 -12.94
N GLU A 361 1.19 25.31 -12.23
CA GLU A 361 1.97 26.52 -11.99
C GLU A 361 2.50 27.13 -13.32
N LYS A 362 2.83 26.28 -14.29
CA LYS A 362 3.27 26.70 -15.64
C LYS A 362 2.11 26.94 -16.62
N GLY A 363 0.93 27.26 -16.12
CA GLY A 363 -0.24 27.60 -16.95
C GLY A 363 -0.80 26.37 -17.69
N ASN A 364 -0.84 25.24 -17.02
CA ASN A 364 -1.34 23.96 -17.55
C ASN A 364 -0.47 23.39 -18.69
N SER A 365 0.83 23.63 -18.61
CA SER A 365 1.78 23.15 -19.63
C SER A 365 2.09 21.67 -19.42
N LYS A 366 2.39 20.98 -20.54
CA LYS A 366 2.84 19.58 -20.50
C LYS A 366 4.20 19.47 -19.81
N ILE A 367 4.29 18.63 -18.80
CA ILE A 367 5.53 18.27 -18.09
C ILE A 367 5.95 16.86 -18.53
N GLN A 368 7.22 16.70 -18.90
CA GLN A 368 7.80 15.40 -19.22
C GLN A 368 8.20 14.65 -17.95
N LEU A 369 7.93 13.36 -17.92
CA LEU A 369 8.27 12.45 -16.83
C LEU A 369 9.33 11.47 -17.29
N ASN A 370 10.36 11.26 -16.50
CA ASN A 370 11.42 10.29 -16.77
C ASN A 370 11.48 9.24 -15.66
N LEU A 371 10.46 8.42 -15.58
CA LEU A 371 10.26 7.43 -14.52
C LEU A 371 10.82 6.04 -14.87
N GLY A 372 10.92 5.70 -16.16
CA GLY A 372 11.28 4.35 -16.58
C GLY A 372 10.38 3.31 -15.90
N THR A 373 10.98 2.31 -15.26
CA THR A 373 10.28 1.25 -14.49
C THR A 373 10.24 1.51 -12.99
N LEU A 374 10.51 2.74 -12.53
CA LEU A 374 10.54 3.08 -11.11
C LEU A 374 9.19 2.71 -10.44
N GLY A 375 9.24 1.85 -9.43
CA GLY A 375 8.08 1.48 -8.63
C GLY A 375 6.99 0.67 -9.35
N LEU A 376 7.29 0.07 -10.51
CA LEU A 376 6.39 -0.85 -11.21
C LEU A 376 6.39 -2.24 -10.58
#